data_c08a0836e641945598bc2307a6fd93d7
#
_entry.id   c08a0836e641945598bc2307a6fd93d7
#
_cell.length_a   1.000
_cell.length_b   1.000
_cell.length_c   1.000
_cell.angle_alpha   90.00
_cell.angle_beta   90.00
_cell.angle_gamma   90.00
#
_symmetry.space_group_name_H-M   'P 1'
#
loop_
_entity.id
_entity.type
_entity.pdbx_description
1 polymer ?
#
loop_
_entity_poly.entity_id
_entity_poly.type
_entity_poly.pdbx_seq_one_letter_code
_entity_poly.pdbx_strand_id
1 'polypeptide(L)'
;MCISKTIVFGLFVATLLVSCNADANATQPLFPAILIFGDSTVDTGNNNYYSQAVFKANHLPYGVDLPGHEANGRFSNGKLISDVISTKLNIKEFVPPFLQPNISDQDIVTGVCFASAGAGYDDETSLSSKAIPVSQQPRMFKNYIARLKGIVGDKKAMNIINNALVVISAGPNDFILNFYDIPTRHLEYPTIYGYQDFVLKRLDGFVRELYSLGCRNILVGGLPPMGCLPIQMTVKMRSICVEQENKDSVLYNQKLVKKLPEIQASLPGSKFLYANIYDPVMDMIRNPSKYGFKETKTGCCGTVETSFLCNSLSKTCPNHSDHLFWDSIHPSEAAYKYLGNFIDAQIHEWLKA
;
A
#
# COMPACT_ATOMS: atom_id res chain seq x y z
N MET A 1 -21.32 46.71 78.35
CA MET A 1 -21.01 47.36 77.08
C MET A 1 -19.89 46.54 76.48
N CYS A 2 -20.20 45.57 75.63
CA CYS A 2 -19.29 44.56 75.12
C CYS A 2 -19.04 44.82 73.63
N ILE A 3 -17.84 45.15 73.25
CA ILE A 3 -17.45 45.46 71.88
C ILE A 3 -17.02 44.16 71.20
N SER A 4 -17.80 43.73 70.20
CA SER A 4 -17.48 42.58 69.38
C SER A 4 -16.43 42.97 68.33
N LYS A 5 -15.30 42.24 68.31
CA LYS A 5 -14.28 42.32 67.27
C LYS A 5 -14.59 41.25 66.20
N THR A 6 -14.95 41.70 65.00
CA THR A 6 -15.12 40.86 63.84
C THR A 6 -13.73 40.60 63.22
N ILE A 7 -13.34 39.34 63.17
CA ILE A 7 -12.13 38.90 62.45
C ILE A 7 -12.53 38.48 61.02
N VAL A 8 -12.03 39.21 60.03
CA VAL A 8 -12.17 38.86 58.60
C VAL A 8 -11.06 37.88 58.22
N PHE A 9 -11.42 36.65 57.94
CA PHE A 9 -10.52 35.65 57.35
C PHE A 9 -10.46 35.85 55.83
N GLY A 10 -9.33 36.31 55.33
CA GLY A 10 -9.06 36.37 53.89
C GLY A 10 -8.68 34.98 53.37
N LEU A 11 -9.52 34.38 52.54
CA LEU A 11 -9.17 33.19 51.76
C LEU A 11 -8.26 33.58 50.59
N PHE A 12 -7.00 33.21 50.64
CA PHE A 12 -6.10 33.20 49.51
C PHE A 12 -6.41 31.94 48.63
N VAL A 13 -7.07 32.12 47.53
CA VAL A 13 -7.18 31.06 46.51
C VAL A 13 -5.93 31.08 45.67
N ALA A 14 -5.00 30.13 45.95
CA ALA A 14 -3.86 29.86 45.09
C ALA A 14 -4.34 29.09 43.86
N THR A 15 -4.47 29.73 42.71
CA THR A 15 -4.67 29.08 41.42
C THR A 15 -3.35 28.43 40.99
N LEU A 16 -3.23 27.11 41.16
CA LEU A 16 -2.22 26.30 40.55
C LEU A 16 -2.48 26.26 39.03
N LEU A 17 -1.75 27.07 38.26
CA LEU A 17 -1.60 26.90 36.83
C LEU A 17 -0.79 25.62 36.58
N VAL A 18 -1.50 24.50 36.35
CA VAL A 18 -0.87 23.29 35.80
C VAL A 18 -0.55 23.61 34.35
N SER A 19 0.69 23.99 34.06
CA SER A 19 1.21 24.02 32.70
C SER A 19 1.29 22.57 32.23
N CYS A 20 0.32 22.12 31.43
CA CYS A 20 0.48 20.94 30.62
C CYS A 20 1.60 21.23 29.60
N ASN A 21 2.81 20.86 29.93
CA ASN A 21 3.85 20.67 28.94
C ASN A 21 3.37 19.48 28.08
N ALA A 22 2.74 19.78 26.95
CA ALA A 22 2.59 18.79 25.90
C ALA A 22 4.00 18.31 25.56
N ASP A 23 4.21 16.99 25.60
CA ASP A 23 5.48 16.35 25.29
C ASP A 23 6.04 16.91 23.98
N ALA A 24 7.07 17.73 24.07
CA ALA A 24 7.74 18.39 22.96
C ALA A 24 8.66 17.43 22.16
N ASN A 25 8.40 16.12 22.22
CA ASN A 25 9.15 15.08 21.51
C ASN A 25 8.33 14.30 20.48
N ALA A 26 7.20 14.81 20.01
CA ALA A 26 6.59 14.28 18.80
C ALA A 26 7.50 14.70 17.62
N THR A 27 8.34 13.78 17.15
CA THR A 27 9.11 13.99 15.93
C THR A 27 8.15 14.33 14.80
N GLN A 28 8.34 15.49 14.18
CA GLN A 28 7.52 15.89 13.02
C GLN A 28 7.59 14.80 11.94
N PRO A 29 6.48 14.47 11.29
CA PRO A 29 6.49 13.47 10.23
C PRO A 29 7.43 13.91 9.11
N LEU A 30 8.20 12.97 8.56
CA LEU A 30 9.13 13.21 7.45
C LEU A 30 8.43 13.69 6.18
N PHE A 31 7.17 13.31 6.01
CA PHE A 31 6.31 13.72 4.92
C PHE A 31 4.96 14.22 5.47
N PRO A 32 4.41 15.31 4.93
CA PRO A 32 3.13 15.85 5.42
C PRO A 32 1.93 14.96 5.09
N ALA A 33 2.06 14.09 4.08
CA ALA A 33 1.00 13.22 3.62
C ALA A 33 1.57 11.98 2.92
N ILE A 34 0.75 10.92 2.83
CA ILE A 34 1.02 9.73 2.02
C ILE A 34 -0.09 9.54 0.98
N LEU A 35 0.30 9.35 -0.29
CA LEU A 35 -0.61 9.17 -1.42
C LEU A 35 -0.34 7.81 -2.05
N ILE A 36 -1.33 6.91 -2.02
CA ILE A 36 -1.16 5.50 -2.41
C ILE A 36 -1.87 5.23 -3.73
N PHE A 37 -1.15 4.60 -4.67
CA PHE A 37 -1.67 4.17 -5.96
C PHE A 37 -1.29 2.71 -6.23
N GLY A 38 -2.09 2.01 -6.99
CA GLY A 38 -1.75 0.65 -7.40
C GLY A 38 -2.91 -0.34 -7.39
N ASP A 39 -2.60 -1.54 -6.90
CA ASP A 39 -3.45 -2.72 -6.92
C ASP A 39 -3.90 -3.19 -5.52
N SER A 40 -4.28 -4.49 -5.40
CA SER A 40 -4.76 -5.09 -4.14
C SER A 40 -3.74 -5.07 -3.01
N THR A 41 -2.45 -5.03 -3.30
CA THR A 41 -1.39 -5.04 -2.28
C THR A 41 -1.40 -3.77 -1.42
N VAL A 42 -2.04 -2.70 -1.92
CA VAL A 42 -2.14 -1.40 -1.26
C VAL A 42 -3.55 -0.80 -1.28
N ASP A 43 -4.56 -1.45 -1.88
CA ASP A 43 -5.97 -1.01 -1.83
C ASP A 43 -6.52 -1.11 -0.41
N THR A 44 -6.74 0.03 0.22
CA THR A 44 -7.26 0.12 1.59
C THR A 44 -8.78 0.06 1.66
N GLY A 45 -9.47 -0.23 0.52
CA GLY A 45 -10.90 -0.46 0.46
C GLY A 45 -11.66 0.32 -0.62
N ASN A 46 -11.00 0.91 -1.62
CA ASN A 46 -11.70 1.60 -2.70
C ASN A 46 -12.70 0.70 -3.43
N ASN A 47 -12.34 -0.58 -3.64
CA ASN A 47 -13.22 -1.54 -4.30
C ASN A 47 -14.55 -1.77 -3.58
N ASN A 48 -14.63 -1.51 -2.27
CA ASN A 48 -15.90 -1.60 -1.52
C ASN A 48 -16.93 -0.58 -2.03
N TYR A 49 -16.44 0.60 -2.43
CA TYR A 49 -17.25 1.75 -2.87
C TYR A 49 -17.35 1.88 -4.39
N TYR A 50 -16.66 1.01 -5.13
CA TYR A 50 -16.75 0.91 -6.58
C TYR A 50 -17.60 -0.30 -6.95
N SER A 51 -18.86 -0.06 -7.34
CA SER A 51 -19.87 -1.11 -7.51
C SER A 51 -19.50 -2.15 -8.57
N GLN A 52 -18.74 -1.76 -9.59
CA GLN A 52 -18.32 -2.63 -10.68
C GLN A 52 -17.20 -3.60 -10.30
N ALA A 53 -16.37 -3.28 -9.30
CA ALA A 53 -15.24 -4.11 -8.92
C ALA A 53 -15.69 -5.53 -8.53
N VAL A 54 -15.04 -6.52 -9.15
CA VAL A 54 -15.29 -7.94 -8.89
C VAL A 54 -14.62 -8.39 -7.58
N PHE A 55 -13.37 -7.95 -7.37
CA PHE A 55 -12.61 -8.35 -6.19
C PHE A 55 -12.89 -7.40 -5.03
N LYS A 56 -13.38 -7.96 -3.92
CA LYS A 56 -13.68 -7.22 -2.69
C LYS A 56 -13.19 -8.01 -1.47
N ALA A 57 -12.60 -7.31 -0.52
CA ALA A 57 -12.18 -7.85 0.77
C ALA A 57 -12.98 -7.21 1.92
N ASN A 58 -14.28 -6.98 1.69
CA ASN A 58 -15.21 -6.38 2.65
C ASN A 58 -16.04 -7.41 3.41
N HIS A 59 -15.50 -8.58 3.59
CA HIS A 59 -16.10 -9.70 4.33
C HIS A 59 -15.03 -10.44 5.11
N LEU A 60 -15.40 -10.98 6.27
CA LEU A 60 -14.52 -11.91 6.99
C LEU A 60 -14.22 -13.16 6.12
N PRO A 61 -13.03 -13.76 6.28
CA PRO A 61 -12.00 -13.47 7.31
C PRO A 61 -10.99 -12.36 6.95
N TYR A 62 -11.14 -11.63 5.82
CA TYR A 62 -10.31 -10.43 5.64
C TYR A 62 -10.50 -9.47 6.82
N GLY A 63 -9.41 -8.85 7.28
CA GLY A 63 -9.46 -7.89 8.37
C GLY A 63 -9.73 -8.48 9.76
N VAL A 64 -9.70 -9.80 9.92
CA VAL A 64 -10.01 -10.49 11.18
C VAL A 64 -9.13 -10.05 12.34
N ASP A 65 -7.91 -9.58 12.07
CA ASP A 65 -6.95 -9.11 13.08
C ASP A 65 -6.90 -7.56 13.17
N LEU A 66 -7.76 -6.86 12.43
CA LEU A 66 -7.94 -5.41 12.58
C LEU A 66 -8.70 -5.08 13.89
N PRO A 67 -8.56 -3.86 14.42
CA PRO A 67 -9.39 -3.39 15.51
C PRO A 67 -10.87 -3.57 15.20
N GLY A 68 -11.62 -4.18 16.11
CA GLY A 68 -13.03 -4.48 15.92
C GLY A 68 -13.32 -5.71 15.04
N HIS A 69 -12.30 -6.38 14.50
CA HIS A 69 -12.45 -7.54 13.61
C HIS A 69 -13.33 -7.25 12.37
N GLU A 70 -13.20 -6.05 11.83
CA GLU A 70 -14.03 -5.57 10.71
C GLU A 70 -13.28 -5.64 9.38
N ALA A 71 -13.90 -6.29 8.39
CA ALA A 71 -13.40 -6.34 7.03
C ALA A 71 -13.63 -4.98 6.33
N ASN A 72 -12.56 -4.25 6.09
CA ASN A 72 -12.63 -2.89 5.54
C ASN A 72 -12.15 -2.77 4.09
N GLY A 73 -11.87 -3.91 3.43
CA GLY A 73 -11.44 -3.94 2.03
C GLY A 73 -9.95 -4.18 1.82
N ARG A 74 -9.17 -4.33 2.89
CA ARG A 74 -7.76 -4.73 2.81
C ARG A 74 -7.64 -6.21 2.52
N PHE A 75 -6.88 -6.57 1.49
CA PHE A 75 -6.63 -7.97 1.12
C PHE A 75 -5.55 -8.59 2.03
N SER A 76 -5.87 -8.70 3.32
CA SER A 76 -5.04 -9.29 4.37
C SER A 76 -5.90 -9.58 5.60
N ASN A 77 -5.34 -10.31 6.58
CA ASN A 77 -5.95 -10.43 7.91
C ASN A 77 -5.91 -9.12 8.72
N GLY A 78 -5.04 -8.16 8.34
CA GLY A 78 -4.83 -6.92 9.09
C GLY A 78 -4.33 -5.78 8.20
N LYS A 79 -3.33 -5.03 8.70
CA LYS A 79 -2.70 -3.90 8.00
C LYS A 79 -2.00 -4.33 6.72
N LEU A 80 -2.09 -3.47 5.70
CA LEU A 80 -1.30 -3.57 4.48
C LEU A 80 0.06 -2.87 4.65
N ILE A 81 0.96 -3.09 3.69
CA ILE A 81 2.28 -2.43 3.69
C ILE A 81 2.17 -0.90 3.72
N SER A 82 1.15 -0.32 3.06
CA SER A 82 0.88 1.12 3.05
C SER A 82 0.56 1.67 4.44
N ASP A 83 -0.22 0.94 5.25
CA ASP A 83 -0.52 1.33 6.63
C ASP A 83 0.73 1.25 7.52
N VAL A 84 1.54 0.19 7.32
CA VAL A 84 2.79 0.01 8.10
C VAL A 84 3.77 1.15 7.79
N ILE A 85 4.00 1.47 6.53
CA ILE A 85 4.85 2.59 6.10
C ILE A 85 4.32 3.91 6.69
N SER A 86 3.02 4.18 6.55
CA SER A 86 2.39 5.40 7.07
C SER A 86 2.56 5.54 8.58
N THR A 87 2.38 4.44 9.33
CA THR A 87 2.58 4.39 10.79
C THR A 87 4.04 4.66 11.16
N LYS A 88 4.99 4.05 10.46
CA LYS A 88 6.44 4.23 10.70
C LYS A 88 6.91 5.66 10.46
N LEU A 89 6.36 6.30 9.45
CA LEU A 89 6.65 7.69 9.12
C LEU A 89 5.87 8.71 9.98
N ASN A 90 5.14 8.26 11.00
CA ASN A 90 4.32 9.08 11.90
C ASN A 90 3.28 9.94 11.17
N ILE A 91 2.72 9.46 10.04
CA ILE A 91 1.70 10.19 9.28
C ILE A 91 0.32 9.84 9.83
N LYS A 92 -0.07 8.57 9.77
CA LYS A 92 -1.32 8.03 10.32
C LYS A 92 -1.26 6.51 10.48
N GLU A 93 -2.12 5.95 11.31
CA GLU A 93 -2.15 4.52 11.58
C GLU A 93 -2.79 3.72 10.44
N PHE A 94 -3.87 4.24 9.86
CA PHE A 94 -4.60 3.64 8.74
C PHE A 94 -4.79 4.67 7.64
N VAL A 95 -4.44 4.28 6.41
CA VAL A 95 -4.66 5.13 5.23
C VAL A 95 -6.07 4.87 4.71
N PRO A 96 -6.99 5.87 4.70
CA PRO A 96 -8.35 5.63 4.22
C PRO A 96 -8.41 5.55 2.69
N PRO A 97 -9.34 4.77 2.12
CA PRO A 97 -9.59 4.75 0.68
C PRO A 97 -10.32 6.03 0.25
N PHE A 98 -9.90 6.65 -0.85
CA PHE A 98 -10.47 7.93 -1.31
C PHE A 98 -11.96 7.88 -1.63
N LEU A 99 -12.49 6.73 -2.05
CA LEU A 99 -13.90 6.57 -2.37
C LEU A 99 -14.80 6.37 -1.15
N GLN A 100 -14.22 6.25 0.06
CA GLN A 100 -15.00 6.14 1.29
C GLN A 100 -15.85 7.39 1.49
N PRO A 101 -17.18 7.26 1.77
CA PRO A 101 -18.01 8.37 2.15
C PRO A 101 -17.52 9.06 3.44
N ASN A 102 -17.68 10.37 3.52
CA ASN A 102 -17.42 11.15 4.74
C ASN A 102 -15.98 11.04 5.31
N ILE A 103 -14.96 10.88 4.43
CA ILE A 103 -13.56 11.01 4.85
C ILE A 103 -13.38 12.37 5.54
N SER A 104 -12.74 12.38 6.71
CA SER A 104 -12.46 13.60 7.45
C SER A 104 -11.50 14.53 6.71
N ASP A 105 -11.60 15.84 6.97
CA ASP A 105 -10.66 16.81 6.38
C ASP A 105 -9.23 16.55 6.85
N GLN A 106 -9.03 16.08 8.09
CA GLN A 106 -7.71 15.68 8.59
C GLN A 106 -7.14 14.51 7.79
N ASP A 107 -7.97 13.53 7.41
CA ASP A 107 -7.54 12.41 6.57
C ASP A 107 -7.17 12.86 5.16
N ILE A 108 -7.93 13.78 4.58
CA ILE A 108 -7.60 14.39 3.29
C ILE A 108 -6.26 15.12 3.37
N VAL A 109 -6.00 15.90 4.41
CA VAL A 109 -4.76 16.67 4.58
C VAL A 109 -3.54 15.77 4.72
N THR A 110 -3.68 14.63 5.39
CA THR A 110 -2.57 13.68 5.61
C THR A 110 -2.48 12.55 4.58
N GLY A 111 -3.36 12.56 3.56
CA GLY A 111 -3.31 11.68 2.39
C GLY A 111 -4.21 10.46 2.48
N VAL A 112 -4.45 9.85 1.31
CA VAL A 112 -5.42 8.77 1.09
C VAL A 112 -4.89 7.76 0.07
N CYS A 113 -5.62 6.65 -0.08
CA CYS A 113 -5.37 5.60 -1.06
C CYS A 113 -6.28 5.75 -2.29
N PHE A 114 -5.71 5.64 -3.50
CA PHE A 114 -6.41 5.61 -4.79
C PHE A 114 -6.33 4.25 -5.47
N ALA A 115 -5.61 3.29 -4.89
CA ALA A 115 -5.42 1.96 -5.43
C ALA A 115 -6.75 1.21 -5.59
N SER A 116 -6.77 0.23 -6.48
CA SER A 116 -7.94 -0.62 -6.74
C SER A 116 -7.51 -2.06 -6.96
N ALA A 117 -8.05 -2.98 -6.18
CA ALA A 117 -7.70 -4.40 -6.25
C ALA A 117 -8.02 -5.00 -7.62
N GLY A 118 -7.04 -5.70 -8.21
CA GLY A 118 -7.13 -6.25 -9.56
C GLY A 118 -6.69 -5.30 -10.67
N ALA A 119 -6.21 -4.09 -10.33
CA ALA A 119 -5.65 -3.15 -11.31
C ALA A 119 -4.24 -3.57 -11.76
N GLY A 120 -3.85 -3.10 -12.93
CA GLY A 120 -2.51 -3.21 -13.50
C GLY A 120 -2.14 -1.94 -14.26
N TYR A 121 -0.90 -1.86 -14.71
CA TYR A 121 -0.43 -0.81 -15.61
C TYR A 121 -1.03 -0.94 -17.01
N ASP A 122 -1.27 -2.18 -17.45
CA ASP A 122 -2.03 -2.49 -18.65
C ASP A 122 -3.53 -2.38 -18.35
N ASP A 123 -4.25 -1.55 -19.09
CA ASP A 123 -5.70 -1.37 -18.90
C ASP A 123 -6.48 -2.67 -19.13
N GLU A 124 -5.95 -3.58 -19.97
CA GLU A 124 -6.53 -4.92 -20.22
C GLU A 124 -6.63 -5.74 -18.93
N THR A 125 -5.65 -5.62 -18.04
CA THR A 125 -5.64 -6.29 -16.73
C THR A 125 -6.91 -5.99 -15.93
N SER A 126 -7.38 -4.75 -16.01
CA SER A 126 -8.55 -4.29 -15.26
C SER A 126 -9.90 -4.67 -15.89
N LEU A 127 -9.93 -5.19 -17.12
CA LEU A 127 -11.20 -5.57 -17.77
C LEU A 127 -11.86 -6.77 -17.09
N SER A 128 -11.09 -7.79 -16.75
CA SER A 128 -11.59 -9.00 -16.08
C SER A 128 -12.00 -8.75 -14.63
N SER A 129 -11.21 -7.96 -13.91
CA SER A 129 -11.45 -7.59 -12.51
C SER A 129 -12.46 -6.46 -12.35
N LYS A 130 -12.74 -5.72 -13.44
CA LYS A 130 -13.49 -4.46 -13.43
C LYS A 130 -12.97 -3.47 -12.37
N ALA A 131 -11.68 -3.54 -12.08
CA ALA A 131 -10.99 -2.62 -11.20
C ALA A 131 -10.85 -1.23 -11.84
N ILE A 132 -10.55 -0.21 -11.04
CA ILE A 132 -10.15 1.09 -11.54
C ILE A 132 -8.70 0.98 -12.05
N PRO A 133 -8.44 1.02 -13.38
CA PRO A 133 -7.09 0.87 -13.92
C PRO A 133 -6.12 1.87 -13.30
N VAL A 134 -4.85 1.52 -13.19
CA VAL A 134 -3.81 2.44 -12.70
C VAL A 134 -3.83 3.74 -13.50
N SER A 135 -4.04 3.67 -14.82
CA SER A 135 -4.16 4.83 -15.72
C SER A 135 -5.31 5.79 -15.38
N GLN A 136 -6.34 5.34 -14.66
CA GLN A 136 -7.48 6.16 -14.26
C GLN A 136 -7.41 6.68 -12.81
N GLN A 137 -6.50 6.17 -12.00
CA GLN A 137 -6.32 6.63 -10.62
C GLN A 137 -5.93 8.12 -10.52
N PRO A 138 -5.17 8.73 -11.46
CA PRO A 138 -4.92 10.16 -11.47
C PRO A 138 -6.19 11.01 -11.59
N ARG A 139 -7.28 10.49 -12.16
CA ARG A 139 -8.57 11.20 -12.17
C ARG A 139 -9.14 11.36 -10.76
N MET A 140 -9.06 10.33 -9.93
CA MET A 140 -9.45 10.43 -8.52
C MET A 140 -8.53 11.39 -7.77
N PHE A 141 -7.23 11.37 -8.08
CA PHE A 141 -6.26 12.27 -7.49
C PHE A 141 -6.54 13.74 -7.86
N LYS A 142 -6.99 14.05 -9.06
CA LYS A 142 -7.44 15.42 -9.44
C LYS A 142 -8.62 15.88 -8.57
N ASN A 143 -9.57 14.99 -8.28
CA ASN A 143 -10.69 15.29 -7.38
C ASN A 143 -10.21 15.50 -5.93
N TYR A 144 -9.26 14.68 -5.46
CA TYR A 144 -8.61 14.87 -4.18
C TYR A 144 -7.92 16.24 -4.08
N ILE A 145 -7.16 16.65 -5.10
CA ILE A 145 -6.48 17.96 -5.17
C ILE A 145 -7.51 19.09 -5.02
N ALA A 146 -8.64 19.01 -5.73
CA ALA A 146 -9.69 20.01 -5.64
C ALA A 146 -10.26 20.09 -4.22
N ARG A 147 -10.54 18.93 -3.59
CA ARG A 147 -11.01 18.87 -2.21
C ARG A 147 -9.98 19.42 -1.22
N LEU A 148 -8.70 19.02 -1.35
CA LEU A 148 -7.61 19.50 -0.50
C LEU A 148 -7.46 21.03 -0.58
N LYS A 149 -7.56 21.61 -1.79
CA LYS A 149 -7.54 23.04 -2.00
C LYS A 149 -8.71 23.74 -1.30
N GLY A 150 -9.89 23.16 -1.31
CA GLY A 150 -11.06 23.66 -0.57
C GLY A 150 -10.86 23.70 0.94
N ILE A 151 -10.10 22.75 1.48
CA ILE A 151 -9.84 22.63 2.94
C ILE A 151 -8.73 23.60 3.39
N VAL A 152 -7.59 23.64 2.69
CA VAL A 152 -6.39 24.32 3.18
C VAL A 152 -5.95 25.52 2.31
N GLY A 153 -6.61 25.78 1.21
CA GLY A 153 -6.24 26.77 0.19
C GLY A 153 -5.18 26.28 -0.78
N ASP A 154 -5.10 26.91 -1.95
CA ASP A 154 -4.29 26.47 -3.08
C ASP A 154 -2.80 26.30 -2.76
N LYS A 155 -2.20 27.33 -2.14
CA LYS A 155 -0.76 27.33 -1.85
C LYS A 155 -0.36 26.22 -0.89
N LYS A 156 -1.13 26.01 0.19
CA LYS A 156 -0.86 24.96 1.19
C LYS A 156 -1.13 23.60 0.62
N ALA A 157 -2.20 23.43 -0.18
CA ALA A 157 -2.51 22.17 -0.85
C ALA A 157 -1.36 21.71 -1.76
N MET A 158 -0.85 22.61 -2.62
CA MET A 158 0.27 22.28 -3.49
C MET A 158 1.56 22.00 -2.72
N ASN A 159 1.79 22.70 -1.61
CA ASN A 159 2.93 22.41 -0.75
C ASN A 159 2.84 21.01 -0.12
N ILE A 160 1.65 20.60 0.34
CA ILE A 160 1.41 19.24 0.86
C ILE A 160 1.70 18.21 -0.24
N ILE A 161 1.16 18.38 -1.44
CA ILE A 161 1.33 17.44 -2.55
C ILE A 161 2.79 17.33 -2.98
N ASN A 162 3.49 18.44 -3.12
CA ASN A 162 4.89 18.47 -3.54
C ASN A 162 5.83 17.77 -2.54
N ASN A 163 5.45 17.77 -1.26
CA ASN A 163 6.24 17.15 -0.19
C ASN A 163 5.68 15.80 0.28
N ALA A 164 4.52 15.36 -0.22
CA ALA A 164 3.95 14.05 0.12
C ALA A 164 4.84 12.90 -0.37
N LEU A 165 4.82 11.79 0.36
CA LEU A 165 5.32 10.51 -0.13
C LEU A 165 4.25 9.88 -1.04
N VAL A 166 4.57 9.64 -2.28
CA VAL A 166 3.74 8.88 -3.21
C VAL A 166 4.24 7.44 -3.24
N VAL A 167 3.38 6.48 -2.97
CA VAL A 167 3.66 5.05 -3.03
C VAL A 167 2.89 4.43 -4.19
N ILE A 168 3.61 3.75 -5.08
CA ILE A 168 3.05 3.05 -6.24
C ILE A 168 3.39 1.57 -6.11
N SER A 169 2.37 0.70 -6.01
CA SER A 169 2.52 -0.75 -5.98
C SER A 169 1.53 -1.37 -6.95
N ALA A 170 2.02 -1.80 -8.11
CA ALA A 170 1.26 -2.50 -9.15
C ALA A 170 2.21 -3.32 -10.04
N GLY A 171 1.67 -4.19 -10.85
CA GLY A 171 2.41 -4.97 -11.82
C GLY A 171 2.15 -6.46 -11.77
N PRO A 172 2.11 -7.12 -10.60
CA PRO A 172 1.90 -8.57 -10.56
C PRO A 172 0.68 -9.03 -11.37
N ASN A 173 -0.44 -8.31 -11.30
CA ASN A 173 -1.65 -8.64 -12.03
C ASN A 173 -1.46 -8.61 -13.54
N ASP A 174 -0.64 -7.71 -14.07
CA ASP A 174 -0.35 -7.64 -15.51
C ASP A 174 0.27 -8.94 -16.01
N PHE A 175 1.24 -9.47 -15.28
CA PHE A 175 1.92 -10.70 -15.66
C PHE A 175 1.06 -11.93 -15.39
N ILE A 176 0.41 -12.02 -14.22
CA ILE A 176 -0.41 -13.17 -13.84
C ILE A 176 -1.64 -13.28 -14.76
N LEU A 177 -2.41 -12.21 -14.90
CA LEU A 177 -3.70 -12.25 -15.59
C LEU A 177 -3.59 -12.13 -17.11
N ASN A 178 -2.56 -11.44 -17.65
CA ASN A 178 -2.48 -11.19 -19.09
C ASN A 178 -1.39 -11.99 -19.80
N PHE A 179 -0.43 -12.57 -19.05
CA PHE A 179 0.70 -13.26 -19.67
C PHE A 179 0.83 -14.73 -19.25
N TYR A 180 0.77 -15.03 -17.94
CA TYR A 180 1.03 -16.39 -17.46
C TYR A 180 -0.21 -17.28 -17.46
N ASP A 181 -1.34 -16.80 -16.94
CA ASP A 181 -2.53 -17.63 -16.72
C ASP A 181 -3.57 -17.41 -17.80
N ILE A 182 -3.74 -16.17 -18.26
CA ILE A 182 -4.60 -15.81 -19.39
C ILE A 182 -3.71 -15.15 -20.46
N PRO A 183 -3.34 -15.86 -21.56
CA PRO A 183 -2.33 -15.37 -22.49
C PRO A 183 -2.88 -14.35 -23.48
N THR A 184 -3.67 -13.37 -23.01
CA THR A 184 -4.31 -12.35 -23.87
C THR A 184 -3.29 -11.49 -24.60
N ARG A 185 -2.12 -11.25 -24.00
CA ARG A 185 -1.07 -10.41 -24.56
C ARG A 185 -0.01 -11.16 -25.36
N HIS A 186 -0.05 -12.49 -25.44
CA HIS A 186 0.96 -13.27 -26.19
C HIS A 186 0.97 -12.99 -27.69
N LEU A 187 -0.16 -12.59 -28.29
CA LEU A 187 -0.21 -12.25 -29.71
C LEU A 187 0.53 -10.94 -30.02
N GLU A 188 0.41 -9.94 -29.13
CA GLU A 188 1.08 -8.65 -29.29
C GLU A 188 2.52 -8.68 -28.80
N TYR A 189 2.77 -9.46 -27.75
CA TYR A 189 4.09 -9.61 -27.10
C TYR A 189 4.47 -11.08 -27.04
N PRO A 190 5.09 -11.63 -28.09
CA PRO A 190 5.47 -13.06 -28.13
C PRO A 190 6.48 -13.47 -27.05
N THR A 191 7.11 -12.50 -26.42
CA THR A 191 8.07 -12.73 -25.33
C THR A 191 7.73 -11.89 -24.11
N ILE A 192 8.05 -12.42 -22.93
CA ILE A 192 7.92 -11.69 -21.66
C ILE A 192 8.70 -10.36 -21.68
N TYR A 193 9.84 -10.31 -22.37
CA TYR A 193 10.69 -9.11 -22.46
C TYR A 193 9.97 -7.93 -23.09
N GLY A 194 9.26 -8.17 -24.21
CA GLY A 194 8.46 -7.15 -24.90
C GLY A 194 7.30 -6.65 -24.03
N TYR A 195 6.64 -7.59 -23.33
CA TYR A 195 5.56 -7.21 -22.44
C TYR A 195 6.06 -6.42 -21.21
N GLN A 196 7.21 -6.79 -20.63
CA GLN A 196 7.87 -6.00 -19.59
C GLN A 196 8.16 -4.57 -20.02
N ASP A 197 8.66 -4.38 -21.24
CA ASP A 197 8.97 -3.05 -21.79
C ASP A 197 7.69 -2.21 -21.99
N PHE A 198 6.60 -2.86 -22.43
CA PHE A 198 5.30 -2.21 -22.49
C PHE A 198 4.80 -1.78 -21.11
N VAL A 199 4.82 -2.65 -20.12
CA VAL A 199 4.39 -2.36 -18.74
C VAL A 199 5.22 -1.20 -18.15
N LEU A 200 6.54 -1.20 -18.35
CA LEU A 200 7.43 -0.12 -17.91
C LEU A 200 7.14 1.22 -18.62
N LYS A 201 6.76 1.17 -19.90
CA LYS A 201 6.32 2.37 -20.63
C LYS A 201 5.00 2.94 -20.06
N ARG A 202 4.07 2.07 -19.66
CA ARG A 202 2.82 2.49 -19.00
C ARG A 202 3.11 3.12 -17.63
N LEU A 203 4.00 2.53 -16.85
CA LEU A 203 4.48 3.11 -15.59
C LEU A 203 5.11 4.50 -15.82
N ASP A 204 5.99 4.67 -16.81
CA ASP A 204 6.60 5.98 -17.14
C ASP A 204 5.51 7.03 -17.43
N GLY A 205 4.52 6.71 -18.26
CA GLY A 205 3.39 7.60 -18.53
C GLY A 205 2.62 7.99 -17.26
N PHE A 206 2.36 7.02 -16.40
CA PHE A 206 1.63 7.22 -15.16
C PHE A 206 2.40 8.14 -14.17
N VAL A 207 3.68 7.92 -13.96
CA VAL A 207 4.47 8.77 -13.05
C VAL A 207 4.64 10.19 -13.59
N ARG A 208 4.71 10.37 -14.92
CA ARG A 208 4.73 11.71 -15.54
C ARG A 208 3.42 12.46 -15.32
N GLU A 209 2.29 11.77 -15.36
CA GLU A 209 1.00 12.39 -15.03
C GLU A 209 0.97 12.80 -13.54
N LEU A 210 1.38 11.94 -12.61
CA LEU A 210 1.46 12.31 -11.19
C LEU A 210 2.42 13.49 -10.95
N TYR A 211 3.56 13.51 -11.64
CA TYR A 211 4.50 14.65 -11.56
C TYR A 211 3.85 15.93 -12.05
N SER A 212 3.10 15.90 -13.16
CA SER A 212 2.38 17.07 -13.69
C SER A 212 1.33 17.60 -12.71
N LEU A 213 0.80 16.73 -11.85
CA LEU A 213 -0.14 17.06 -10.77
C LEU A 213 0.54 17.52 -9.47
N GLY A 214 1.86 17.59 -9.44
CA GLY A 214 2.62 18.14 -8.33
C GLY A 214 3.41 17.13 -7.50
N CYS A 215 3.28 15.81 -7.73
CA CYS A 215 4.05 14.81 -6.99
C CYS A 215 5.55 14.92 -7.25
N ARG A 216 6.36 14.76 -6.20
CA ARG A 216 7.83 14.89 -6.31
C ARG A 216 8.59 13.73 -5.66
N ASN A 217 8.12 13.17 -4.56
CA ASN A 217 8.78 12.08 -3.85
C ASN A 217 8.03 10.79 -4.15
N ILE A 218 8.56 9.95 -5.03
CA ILE A 218 7.84 8.81 -5.60
C ILE A 218 8.59 7.52 -5.31
N LEU A 219 7.96 6.63 -4.54
CA LEU A 219 8.39 5.28 -4.27
C LEU A 219 7.66 4.32 -5.21
N VAL A 220 8.41 3.52 -5.97
CA VAL A 220 7.86 2.53 -6.90
C VAL A 220 8.25 1.12 -6.46
N GLY A 221 7.26 0.30 -6.14
CA GLY A 221 7.44 -1.10 -5.79
C GLY A 221 7.92 -1.94 -6.98
N GLY A 222 8.92 -2.77 -6.74
CA GLY A 222 9.29 -3.84 -7.68
C GLY A 222 8.34 -5.03 -7.59
N LEU A 223 8.46 -5.96 -8.54
CA LEU A 223 7.72 -7.23 -8.51
C LEU A 223 8.25 -8.14 -7.40
N PRO A 224 7.36 -8.84 -6.66
CA PRO A 224 7.74 -9.90 -5.74
C PRO A 224 8.23 -11.14 -6.53
N PRO A 225 8.72 -12.21 -5.87
CA PRO A 225 8.98 -13.51 -6.52
C PRO A 225 7.66 -14.17 -6.92
N MET A 226 7.10 -13.75 -8.08
CA MET A 226 5.76 -14.15 -8.54
C MET A 226 5.59 -15.66 -8.62
N GLY A 227 6.62 -16.38 -9.06
CA GLY A 227 6.58 -17.84 -9.13
C GLY A 227 6.50 -18.56 -7.78
N CYS A 228 6.66 -17.83 -6.67
CA CYS A 228 6.48 -18.36 -5.31
C CYS A 228 5.10 -18.03 -4.72
N LEU A 229 4.26 -17.30 -5.43
CA LEU A 229 2.88 -17.08 -4.97
C LEU A 229 2.12 -18.41 -4.95
N PRO A 230 1.35 -18.71 -3.90
CA PRO A 230 0.58 -19.96 -3.80
C PRO A 230 -0.26 -20.23 -5.05
N ILE A 231 -0.87 -19.19 -5.62
CA ILE A 231 -1.66 -19.30 -6.85
C ILE A 231 -0.82 -19.83 -8.03
N GLN A 232 0.38 -19.30 -8.25
CA GLN A 232 1.23 -19.69 -9.38
C GLN A 232 1.73 -21.13 -9.23
N MET A 233 2.14 -21.50 -8.02
CA MET A 233 2.51 -22.89 -7.74
C MET A 233 1.38 -23.86 -7.99
N THR A 234 0.15 -23.52 -7.56
CA THR A 234 -1.03 -24.39 -7.72
C THR A 234 -1.49 -24.50 -9.17
N VAL A 235 -1.64 -23.37 -9.88
CA VAL A 235 -2.07 -23.36 -11.29
C VAL A 235 -1.08 -24.12 -12.17
N LYS A 236 0.22 -24.04 -11.88
CA LYS A 236 1.27 -24.79 -12.60
C LYS A 236 1.51 -26.19 -12.03
N MET A 237 0.70 -26.66 -11.05
CA MET A 237 0.82 -27.97 -10.38
C MET A 237 2.24 -28.21 -9.82
N ARG A 238 2.81 -27.22 -9.13
CA ARG A 238 4.14 -27.25 -8.54
C ARG A 238 4.10 -27.22 -7.01
N SER A 239 4.95 -28.01 -6.37
CA SER A 239 5.19 -27.98 -4.93
C SER A 239 6.31 -27.04 -4.51
N ILE A 240 6.97 -26.40 -5.48
CA ILE A 240 8.07 -25.44 -5.34
C ILE A 240 7.82 -24.25 -6.26
N CYS A 241 8.49 -23.14 -6.00
CA CYS A 241 8.35 -21.93 -6.80
C CYS A 241 8.58 -22.18 -8.29
N VAL A 242 7.81 -21.50 -9.14
CA VAL A 242 7.98 -21.49 -10.60
C VAL A 242 9.18 -20.60 -10.94
N GLU A 243 10.34 -21.24 -11.10
CA GLU A 243 11.63 -20.53 -11.22
C GLU A 243 11.68 -19.55 -12.40
N GLN A 244 11.00 -19.85 -13.52
CA GLN A 244 10.99 -18.95 -14.66
C GLN A 244 10.31 -17.64 -14.33
N GLU A 245 9.17 -17.65 -13.65
CA GLU A 245 8.43 -16.45 -13.25
C GLU A 245 9.22 -15.59 -12.25
N ASN A 246 10.02 -16.24 -11.38
CA ASN A 246 10.95 -15.55 -10.50
C ASN A 246 12.08 -14.87 -11.27
N LYS A 247 12.65 -15.52 -12.30
CA LYS A 247 13.64 -14.90 -13.19
C LYS A 247 13.07 -13.71 -13.94
N ASP A 248 11.82 -13.82 -14.39
CA ASP A 248 11.13 -12.74 -15.08
C ASP A 248 10.89 -11.55 -14.14
N SER A 249 10.53 -11.80 -12.87
CA SER A 249 10.42 -10.76 -11.83
C SER A 249 11.77 -10.05 -11.61
N VAL A 250 12.86 -10.80 -11.49
CA VAL A 250 14.21 -10.22 -11.32
C VAL A 250 14.57 -9.35 -12.52
N LEU A 251 14.32 -9.82 -13.73
CA LEU A 251 14.62 -9.07 -14.95
C LEU A 251 13.81 -7.77 -15.06
N TYR A 252 12.49 -7.83 -14.77
CA TYR A 252 11.66 -6.63 -14.71
C TYR A 252 12.21 -5.63 -13.70
N ASN A 253 12.55 -6.09 -12.50
CA ASN A 253 13.10 -5.25 -11.44
C ASN A 253 14.43 -4.61 -11.85
N GLN A 254 15.31 -5.33 -12.54
CA GLN A 254 16.54 -4.78 -13.09
C GLN A 254 16.28 -3.68 -14.13
N LYS A 255 15.28 -3.86 -15.01
CA LYS A 255 14.86 -2.84 -15.96
C LYS A 255 14.28 -1.61 -15.23
N LEU A 256 13.45 -1.83 -14.21
CA LEU A 256 12.86 -0.77 -13.40
C LEU A 256 13.94 0.07 -12.69
N VAL A 257 14.91 -0.59 -12.05
CA VAL A 257 16.05 0.08 -11.38
C VAL A 257 16.84 0.97 -12.34
N LYS A 258 17.01 0.55 -13.60
CA LYS A 258 17.65 1.38 -14.65
C LYS A 258 16.74 2.51 -15.13
N LYS A 259 15.44 2.26 -15.22
CA LYS A 259 14.46 3.20 -15.77
C LYS A 259 14.18 4.39 -14.84
N LEU A 260 14.12 4.17 -13.54
CA LEU A 260 13.76 5.23 -12.58
C LEU A 260 14.72 6.42 -12.60
N PRO A 261 16.07 6.27 -12.65
CA PRO A 261 16.98 7.40 -12.80
C PRO A 261 16.81 8.17 -14.13
N GLU A 262 16.49 7.47 -15.23
CA GLU A 262 16.21 8.12 -16.53
C GLU A 262 14.96 9.01 -16.44
N ILE A 263 13.89 8.50 -15.81
CA ILE A 263 12.66 9.26 -15.57
C ILE A 263 12.98 10.47 -14.68
N GLN A 264 13.69 10.25 -13.58
CA GLN A 264 14.07 11.32 -12.64
C GLN A 264 14.86 12.45 -13.33
N ALA A 265 15.83 12.10 -14.17
CA ALA A 265 16.63 13.08 -14.91
C ALA A 265 15.77 13.95 -15.86
N SER A 266 14.63 13.41 -16.35
CA SER A 266 13.70 14.14 -17.22
C SER A 266 12.62 14.94 -16.47
N LEU A 267 12.54 14.80 -15.12
CA LEU A 267 11.50 15.41 -14.26
C LEU A 267 12.16 16.24 -13.14
N PRO A 268 12.53 17.51 -13.40
CA PRO A 268 13.26 18.34 -12.45
C PRO A 268 12.60 18.44 -11.07
N GLY A 269 13.40 18.31 -10.01
CA GLY A 269 12.92 18.39 -8.62
C GLY A 269 12.17 17.15 -8.14
N SER A 270 12.04 16.10 -8.95
CA SER A 270 11.51 14.80 -8.48
C SER A 270 12.62 13.95 -7.89
N LYS A 271 12.21 13.07 -6.97
CA LYS A 271 13.04 12.02 -6.36
C LYS A 271 12.31 10.70 -6.48
N PHE A 272 13.02 9.67 -6.97
CA PHE A 272 12.46 8.32 -7.11
C PHE A 272 13.21 7.35 -6.21
N LEU A 273 12.45 6.46 -5.55
CA LEU A 273 12.97 5.32 -4.81
C LEU A 273 12.42 4.02 -5.42
N TYR A 274 13.32 3.11 -5.80
CA TYR A 274 12.96 1.73 -6.06
C TYR A 274 12.75 1.00 -4.73
N ALA A 275 11.54 0.54 -4.45
CA ALA A 275 11.25 -0.28 -3.29
C ALA A 275 11.46 -1.76 -3.64
N ASN A 276 12.52 -2.35 -3.08
CA ASN A 276 12.84 -3.75 -3.30
C ASN A 276 11.90 -4.64 -2.49
N ILE A 277 10.95 -5.28 -3.17
CA ILE A 277 10.01 -6.25 -2.59
C ILE A 277 10.50 -7.68 -2.79
N TYR A 278 11.25 -7.94 -3.87
CA TYR A 278 11.68 -9.28 -4.24
C TYR A 278 12.55 -9.94 -3.19
N ASP A 279 13.66 -9.30 -2.81
CA ASP A 279 14.65 -9.90 -1.94
C ASP A 279 14.11 -10.21 -0.54
N PRO A 280 13.39 -9.29 0.17
CA PRO A 280 12.86 -9.60 1.48
C PRO A 280 11.79 -10.69 1.46
N VAL A 281 10.93 -10.76 0.42
CA VAL A 281 9.95 -11.86 0.30
C VAL A 281 10.68 -13.18 0.04
N MET A 282 11.69 -13.18 -0.82
CA MET A 282 12.48 -14.38 -1.10
C MET A 282 13.27 -14.85 0.15
N ASP A 283 13.77 -13.93 0.97
CA ASP A 283 14.43 -14.27 2.25
C ASP A 283 13.45 -14.89 3.24
N MET A 284 12.21 -14.35 3.35
CA MET A 284 11.14 -14.94 4.17
C MET A 284 10.78 -16.36 3.72
N ILE A 285 10.78 -16.63 2.41
CA ILE A 285 10.50 -17.96 1.85
C ILE A 285 11.66 -18.93 2.13
N ARG A 286 12.90 -18.49 1.98
CA ARG A 286 14.11 -19.35 2.13
C ARG A 286 14.49 -19.58 3.59
N ASN A 287 14.24 -18.61 4.45
CA ASN A 287 14.61 -18.59 5.87
C ASN A 287 13.40 -18.32 6.77
N PRO A 288 12.30 -19.08 6.66
CA PRO A 288 11.03 -18.73 7.29
C PRO A 288 11.11 -18.63 8.82
N SER A 289 11.89 -19.50 9.46
CA SER A 289 12.06 -19.49 10.91
C SER A 289 12.71 -18.21 11.47
N LYS A 290 13.52 -17.52 10.68
CA LYS A 290 14.08 -16.19 11.01
C LYS A 290 12.99 -15.14 11.24
N TYR A 291 11.84 -15.32 10.61
CA TYR A 291 10.69 -14.42 10.63
C TYR A 291 9.49 -14.96 11.42
N GLY A 292 9.62 -16.16 12.00
CA GLY A 292 8.54 -16.82 12.74
C GLY A 292 7.52 -17.54 11.86
N PHE A 293 7.76 -17.63 10.53
CA PHE A 293 6.88 -18.36 9.64
C PHE A 293 7.10 -19.87 9.69
N LYS A 294 6.01 -20.62 9.66
CA LYS A 294 6.00 -22.09 9.53
C LYS A 294 5.50 -22.52 8.16
N GLU A 295 4.67 -21.68 7.52
CA GLU A 295 4.07 -21.94 6.22
C GLU A 295 4.33 -20.78 5.26
N THR A 296 4.91 -21.10 4.08
CA THR A 296 5.27 -20.11 3.05
C THR A 296 4.79 -20.48 1.65
N LYS A 297 4.02 -21.58 1.52
CA LYS A 297 3.57 -22.10 0.23
C LYS A 297 2.06 -22.03 0.05
N THR A 298 1.31 -21.94 1.15
CA THR A 298 -0.14 -21.87 1.15
C THR A 298 -0.63 -20.64 1.91
N GLY A 299 -1.85 -20.19 1.58
CA GLY A 299 -2.52 -19.14 2.35
C GLY A 299 -3.07 -19.66 3.67
N CYS A 300 -3.13 -18.79 4.68
CA CYS A 300 -3.79 -19.07 5.95
C CYS A 300 -5.32 -19.11 5.79
N CYS A 301 -5.90 -18.39 4.85
CA CYS A 301 -7.31 -18.33 4.56
C CYS A 301 -7.66 -19.08 3.27
N GLY A 302 -8.44 -20.14 3.39
CA GLY A 302 -8.84 -20.96 2.26
C GLY A 302 -7.72 -21.82 1.70
N THR A 303 -8.01 -22.52 0.62
CA THR A 303 -7.02 -23.19 -0.23
C THR A 303 -7.30 -22.79 -1.66
N VAL A 304 -6.29 -22.79 -2.53
CA VAL A 304 -6.46 -22.48 -3.96
C VAL A 304 -7.45 -23.44 -4.63
N GLU A 305 -7.54 -24.68 -4.13
CA GLU A 305 -8.47 -25.70 -4.61
C GLU A 305 -9.93 -25.33 -4.34
N THR A 306 -10.21 -24.58 -3.27
CA THR A 306 -11.56 -24.21 -2.83
C THR A 306 -11.92 -22.77 -3.16
N SER A 307 -10.93 -21.89 -3.24
CA SER A 307 -11.13 -20.46 -3.55
C SER A 307 -9.83 -19.81 -3.97
N PHE A 308 -9.86 -19.15 -5.11
CA PHE A 308 -8.76 -18.31 -5.61
C PHE A 308 -8.36 -17.20 -4.62
N LEU A 309 -9.35 -16.59 -3.99
CA LEU A 309 -9.24 -15.65 -2.89
C LEU A 309 -10.02 -16.19 -1.68
N CYS A 310 -9.67 -15.67 -0.52
CA CYS A 310 -10.44 -15.91 0.70
C CYS A 310 -11.91 -15.49 0.50
N ASN A 311 -12.87 -16.29 0.90
CA ASN A 311 -14.30 -15.97 0.86
C ASN A 311 -14.94 -16.16 2.25
N SER A 312 -16.17 -15.73 2.41
CA SER A 312 -16.87 -15.74 3.72
C SER A 312 -17.09 -17.13 4.32
N LEU A 313 -16.91 -18.20 3.54
CA LEU A 313 -17.02 -19.59 3.99
C LEU A 313 -15.64 -20.23 4.20
N SER A 314 -14.56 -19.53 3.85
CA SER A 314 -13.21 -20.04 3.99
C SER A 314 -12.83 -20.19 5.46
N LYS A 315 -12.21 -21.32 5.78
CA LYS A 315 -11.59 -21.53 7.10
C LYS A 315 -10.21 -20.88 7.12
N THR A 316 -9.81 -20.40 8.29
CA THR A 316 -8.46 -19.89 8.52
C THR A 316 -7.58 -20.89 9.25
N CYS A 317 -6.28 -20.76 9.10
CA CYS A 317 -5.32 -21.49 9.92
C CYS A 317 -5.43 -21.07 11.40
N PRO A 318 -4.96 -21.90 12.35
CA PRO A 318 -5.10 -21.60 13.79
C PRO A 318 -4.25 -20.42 14.27
N ASN A 319 -3.13 -20.13 13.60
CA ASN A 319 -2.23 -19.03 13.94
C ASN A 319 -1.90 -18.22 12.69
N HIS A 320 -2.53 -17.06 12.57
CA HIS A 320 -2.43 -16.18 11.41
C HIS A 320 -1.00 -15.63 11.19
N SER A 321 -0.22 -15.50 12.26
CA SER A 321 1.11 -14.88 12.21
C SER A 321 2.22 -15.84 11.78
N ASP A 322 1.97 -17.16 11.69
CA ASP A 322 2.97 -18.12 11.25
C ASP A 322 2.87 -18.50 9.76
N HIS A 323 1.97 -17.84 9.01
CA HIS A 323 1.83 -17.95 7.56
C HIS A 323 2.35 -16.70 6.85
N LEU A 324 3.14 -16.91 5.79
CA LEU A 324 3.64 -15.80 4.95
C LEU A 324 2.52 -15.15 4.16
N PHE A 325 1.60 -15.97 3.62
CA PHE A 325 0.48 -15.52 2.82
C PHE A 325 -0.84 -15.61 3.59
N TRP A 326 -1.72 -14.62 3.37
CA TRP A 326 -3.07 -14.65 3.90
C TRP A 326 -4.00 -15.49 3.04
N ASP A 327 -4.04 -15.20 1.74
CA ASP A 327 -4.74 -15.99 0.73
C ASP A 327 -3.75 -16.56 -0.31
N SER A 328 -4.19 -16.90 -1.52
CA SER A 328 -3.31 -17.48 -2.53
C SER A 328 -2.36 -16.47 -3.20
N ILE A 329 -2.53 -15.16 -2.93
CA ILE A 329 -1.80 -14.07 -3.59
C ILE A 329 -1.17 -13.13 -2.56
N HIS A 330 -1.95 -12.74 -1.54
CA HIS A 330 -1.62 -11.62 -0.67
C HIS A 330 -0.86 -12.04 0.57
N PRO A 331 0.17 -11.28 0.96
CA PRO A 331 0.87 -11.47 2.23
C PRO A 331 -0.06 -11.34 3.45
N SER A 332 0.27 -12.04 4.53
CA SER A 332 -0.33 -11.82 5.84
C SER A 332 0.10 -10.47 6.42
N GLU A 333 -0.62 -9.99 7.44
CA GLU A 333 -0.21 -8.79 8.17
C GLU A 333 1.19 -8.93 8.77
N ALA A 334 1.55 -10.12 9.25
CA ALA A 334 2.89 -10.40 9.76
C ALA A 334 3.96 -10.17 8.68
N ALA A 335 3.73 -10.65 7.47
CA ALA A 335 4.63 -10.43 6.34
C ALA A 335 4.68 -8.94 5.92
N TYR A 336 3.54 -8.26 5.87
CA TYR A 336 3.50 -6.83 5.59
C TYR A 336 4.24 -5.98 6.64
N LYS A 337 4.23 -6.38 7.92
CA LYS A 337 5.02 -5.72 8.96
C LYS A 337 6.53 -5.83 8.70
N TYR A 338 7.03 -7.00 8.30
CA TYR A 338 8.44 -7.16 7.93
C TYR A 338 8.80 -6.36 6.68
N LEU A 339 7.97 -6.43 5.64
CA LEU A 339 8.17 -5.65 4.41
C LEU A 339 8.15 -4.15 4.68
N GLY A 340 7.20 -3.67 5.48
CA GLY A 340 7.09 -2.27 5.84
C GLY A 340 8.32 -1.77 6.62
N ASN A 341 8.87 -2.58 7.54
CA ASN A 341 10.12 -2.25 8.24
C ASN A 341 11.31 -2.17 7.27
N PHE A 342 11.38 -3.08 6.30
CA PHE A 342 12.44 -3.08 5.30
C PHE A 342 12.36 -1.85 4.39
N ILE A 343 11.14 -1.48 3.93
CA ILE A 343 10.93 -0.29 3.10
C ILE A 343 11.17 1.01 3.88
N ASP A 344 10.78 1.07 5.16
CA ASP A 344 11.07 2.20 6.03
C ASP A 344 12.59 2.48 6.11
N ALA A 345 13.39 1.44 6.28
CA ALA A 345 14.85 1.57 6.25
C ALA A 345 15.35 2.12 4.91
N GLN A 346 14.82 1.64 3.78
CA GLN A 346 15.17 2.17 2.44
C GLN A 346 14.77 3.64 2.28
N ILE A 347 13.61 4.06 2.80
CA ILE A 347 13.17 5.46 2.78
C ILE A 347 14.15 6.34 3.56
N HIS A 348 14.55 5.91 4.75
CA HIS A 348 15.51 6.65 5.56
C HIS A 348 16.90 6.79 4.90
N GLU A 349 17.37 5.76 4.18
CA GLU A 349 18.62 5.84 3.42
C GLU A 349 18.46 6.78 2.21
N TRP A 350 17.37 6.67 1.48
CA TRP A 350 17.06 7.51 0.33
C TRP A 350 17.00 9.00 0.68
N LEU A 351 16.50 9.34 1.86
CA LEU A 351 16.43 10.75 2.31
C LEU A 351 17.79 11.35 2.67
N LYS A 352 18.80 10.49 2.91
CA LYS A 352 20.19 10.93 3.18
C LYS A 352 21.01 11.18 1.92
N ALA A 353 20.58 10.59 0.79
CA ALA A 353 21.22 10.70 -0.53
C ALA A 353 20.73 11.95 -1.28
#